data_b1a50ed39754fe23cfd759936aaabbef
#
_entry.id   b1a50ed39754fe23cfd759936aaabbef
#
_cell.length_a   1.000
_cell.length_b   1.000
_cell.length_c   1.000
_cell.angle_alpha   90.00
_cell.angle_beta   90.00
_cell.angle_gamma   90.00
#
_symmetry.space_group_name_H-M   'P 1'
#
loop_
_entity.id
_entity.type
_entity.pdbx_description
1 polymer ?
#
loop_
_entity_poly.entity_id
_entity_poly.type
_entity_poly.pdbx_seq_one_letter_code
_entity_poly.pdbx_strand_id
1 'polypeptide(L)' 'MRAIILTVAIFYHCAKDNDSHDCIDELKISNTVCIEIYDPVCGCNNKTYSNDCYANDNGITYYTKGECKVN' A
#
# COMPACT_ATOMS: atom_id res chain seq x y z
N MET A 1 20.95 -21.98 43.71
CA MET A 1 20.58 -21.77 43.27
C MET A 1 20.01 -21.53 42.55
N ARG A 2 19.71 -21.20 41.97
CA ARG A 2 19.04 -20.93 41.32
C ARG A 2 18.98 -20.55 40.20
N ALA A 3 18.71 -20.60 39.53
CA ALA A 3 18.63 -20.42 38.42
C ALA A 3 17.80 -19.72 37.87
N ILE A 4 17.76 -19.24 37.20
CA ILE A 4 16.91 -18.48 36.72
C ILE A 4 16.70 -18.38 35.52
N ILE A 5 16.21 -18.28 34.89
CA ILE A 5 15.91 -18.23 33.73
C ILE A 5 15.35 -17.38 33.07
N LEU A 6 15.39 -16.99 32.38
CA LEU A 6 14.87 -16.10 31.73
C LEU A 6 14.35 -16.22 30.66
N THR A 7 13.84 -16.01 30.08
CA THR A 7 13.19 -16.16 29.08
C THR A 7 12.93 -15.17 28.39
N VAL A 8 12.92 -14.96 27.57
CA VAL A 8 12.67 -13.97 26.82
C VAL A 8 11.82 -14.11 25.88
N ALA A 9 11.20 -13.58 25.53
CA ALA A 9 10.25 -13.67 24.67
C ALA A 9 10.40 -12.79 23.70
N ILE A 10 10.47 -12.95 22.75
CA ILE A 10 10.57 -12.10 21.84
C ILE A 10 9.66 -12.19 20.91
N PHE A 11 9.24 -11.49 20.41
CA PHE A 11 8.33 -11.58 19.47
C PHE A 11 8.29 -10.65 18.61
N TYR A 12 8.08 -10.62 17.75
CA TYR A 12 7.95 -9.72 16.88
C TYR A 12 6.92 -9.84 16.08
N HIS A 13 6.59 -9.46 15.54
CA HIS A 13 5.53 -9.49 14.75
C HIS A 13 5.57 -8.88 13.70
N CYS A 14 5.52 -8.85 13.00
CA CYS A 14 5.50 -8.35 11.95
C CYS A 14 4.38 -7.96 11.57
N ALA A 15 3.88 -7.79 11.58
CA ALA A 15 2.84 -7.43 11.24
C ALA A 15 2.51 -6.94 10.37
N LYS A 16 2.23 -6.74 9.92
CA LYS A 16 1.73 -6.39 9.19
C LYS A 16 1.54 -5.72 8.47
N ASP A 17 1.37 -5.46 8.18
CA ASP A 17 1.12 -4.75 7.57
C ASP A 17 1.15 -4.73 6.58
N ASN A 18 1.22 -4.91 6.12
CA ASN A 18 1.18 -5.05 5.25
C ASN A 18 0.73 -4.72 4.24
N ASP A 19 0.25 -4.39 4.15
CA ASP A 19 -0.44 -3.89 3.32
C ASP A 19 0.31 -3.24 2.35
N SER A 20 1.08 -2.44 2.56
CA SER A 20 1.69 -1.74 1.59
C SER A 20 2.38 -2.64 0.66
N HIS A 21 2.76 -3.73 1.05
CA HIS A 21 3.39 -4.61 0.29
C HIS A 21 2.55 -5.19 -0.74
N ASP A 22 1.40 -5.60 -0.44
CA ASP A 22 0.51 -6.14 -1.39
C ASP A 22 -0.10 -5.04 -2.18
N CYS A 23 -0.27 -3.91 -1.63
CA CYS A 23 -0.92 -2.81 -2.28
C CYS A 23 -0.08 -2.27 -3.43
N ILE A 24 1.22 -2.16 -3.23
CA ILE A 24 2.08 -1.59 -4.25
C ILE A 24 3.04 -2.64 -4.76
N ASP A 25 2.98 -2.86 -6.06
CA ASP A 25 3.88 -3.81 -6.68
C ASP A 25 4.97 -2.99 -7.34
N GLU A 26 6.11 -2.95 -6.74
CA GLU A 26 7.18 -2.14 -7.25
C GLU A 26 7.63 -2.54 -8.63
N LEU A 27 7.41 -3.74 -9.01
CA LEU A 27 7.79 -4.18 -10.34
C LEU A 27 6.87 -3.60 -11.39
N LYS A 28 5.75 -3.08 -10.99
CA LYS A 28 4.82 -2.49 -11.94
C LYS A 28 4.89 -1.00 -12.01
N ILE A 29 5.75 -0.40 -11.24
CA ILE A 29 5.89 1.04 -11.29
C ILE A 29 6.47 1.40 -12.64
N SER A 30 5.86 2.33 -13.31
CA SER A 30 6.32 2.71 -14.62
C SER A 30 6.13 4.20 -14.86
N ASN A 31 6.48 4.63 -16.02
CA ASN A 31 6.43 6.03 -16.34
C ASN A 31 5.67 6.25 -17.59
N THR A 32 4.59 5.58 -17.71
CA THR A 32 3.74 5.67 -18.88
C THR A 32 3.14 7.05 -18.99
N VAL A 33 2.90 7.48 -20.18
CA VAL A 33 2.21 8.74 -20.39
C VAL A 33 0.73 8.50 -20.17
N CYS A 34 0.16 9.18 -19.23
CA CYS A 34 -1.26 9.03 -18.94
C CYS A 34 -2.03 10.20 -19.48
N ILE A 35 -3.26 9.94 -19.92
CA ILE A 35 -4.09 11.04 -20.37
C ILE A 35 -4.45 11.84 -19.18
N GLU A 36 -4.71 13.10 -19.40
CA GLU A 36 -4.98 14.00 -18.30
C GLU A 36 -6.48 14.15 -18.04
N ILE A 37 -7.14 13.09 -17.86
CA ILE A 37 -8.54 13.12 -17.54
C ILE A 37 -8.70 12.86 -16.07
N TYR A 38 -9.44 13.69 -15.39
CA TYR A 38 -9.66 13.50 -13.98
C TYR A 38 -10.84 12.57 -13.76
N ASP A 39 -10.55 11.34 -13.47
CA ASP A 39 -11.57 10.34 -13.21
C ASP A 39 -11.00 9.59 -12.02
N PRO A 40 -11.06 10.18 -10.84
CA PRO A 40 -10.23 9.74 -9.73
C PRO A 40 -10.51 8.35 -9.21
N VAL A 41 -9.48 7.76 -8.68
CA VAL A 41 -9.60 6.48 -8.02
C VAL A 41 -8.87 6.60 -6.69
N CYS A 42 -9.33 5.85 -5.73
CA CYS A 42 -8.68 5.80 -4.44
C CYS A 42 -7.86 4.54 -4.39
N GLY A 43 -6.57 4.67 -4.32
CA GLY A 43 -5.69 3.53 -4.30
C GLY A 43 -5.76 2.78 -2.98
N CYS A 44 -5.32 1.56 -3.01
CA CYS A 44 -5.31 0.75 -1.79
C CYS A 44 -4.41 1.34 -0.72
N ASN A 45 -3.55 2.26 -1.10
CA ASN A 45 -2.72 2.97 -0.13
C ASN A 45 -3.40 4.22 0.40
N ASN A 46 -4.69 4.36 0.12
CA ASN A 46 -5.48 5.48 0.60
C ASN A 46 -5.01 6.81 0.01
N LYS A 47 -4.59 6.77 -1.22
CA LYS A 47 -4.15 7.96 -1.89
C LYS A 47 -4.98 8.12 -3.15
N THR A 48 -5.44 9.34 -3.42
CA THR A 48 -6.26 9.61 -4.59
C THR A 48 -5.35 9.84 -5.78
N TYR A 49 -5.64 9.13 -6.86
CA TYR A 49 -4.92 9.32 -8.11
C TYR A 49 -5.88 9.93 -9.12
N SER A 50 -5.34 10.73 -10.02
CA SER A 50 -6.19 11.43 -10.99
C SER A 50 -7.00 10.49 -11.84
N ASN A 51 -6.48 9.33 -12.13
CA ASN A 51 -7.23 8.32 -12.86
C ASN A 51 -6.47 7.01 -12.69
N ASP A 52 -7.02 5.95 -13.24
CA ASP A 52 -6.44 4.64 -13.06
C ASP A 52 -5.06 4.51 -13.71
N CYS A 53 -4.80 5.26 -14.77
CA CYS A 53 -3.50 5.19 -15.40
C CYS A 53 -2.41 5.61 -14.41
N TYR A 54 -2.66 6.71 -13.69
CA TYR A 54 -1.70 7.16 -12.72
C TYR A 54 -1.56 6.19 -11.56
N ALA A 55 -2.65 5.57 -11.17
CA ALA A 55 -2.58 4.58 -10.10
C ALA A 55 -1.72 3.40 -10.56
N ASN A 56 -1.95 2.94 -11.77
CA ASN A 56 -1.19 1.83 -12.28
C ASN A 56 0.29 2.16 -12.41
N ASP A 57 0.60 3.39 -12.83
CA ASP A 57 1.99 3.78 -12.94
C ASP A 57 2.69 3.79 -11.60
N ASN A 58 1.96 3.93 -10.54
CA ASN A 58 2.53 3.91 -9.21
C ASN A 58 2.54 2.52 -8.59
N GLY A 59 2.22 1.53 -9.39
CA GLY A 59 2.27 0.15 -8.91
C GLY A 59 1.08 -0.26 -8.06
N ILE A 60 0.03 0.56 -8.07
CA ILE A 60 -1.14 0.26 -7.26
C ILE A 60 -1.84 -0.96 -7.80
N THR A 61 -2.03 -1.95 -6.98
CA THR A 61 -2.58 -3.22 -7.43
C THR A 61 -4.09 -3.25 -7.41
N TYR A 62 -4.71 -2.42 -6.59
CA TYR A 62 -6.16 -2.33 -6.63
C TYR A 62 -6.61 -0.97 -6.12
N TYR A 63 -7.74 -0.53 -6.58
CA TYR A 63 -8.26 0.77 -6.22
C TYR A 63 -9.75 0.77 -6.41
N THR A 64 -10.40 1.77 -5.88
CA THR A 64 -11.84 1.92 -6.06
C THR A 64 -12.11 3.23 -6.76
N LYS A 65 -13.24 3.33 -7.38
CA LYS A 65 -13.60 4.54 -8.09
C LYS A 65 -13.86 5.66 -7.11
N GLY A 66 -13.47 6.84 -7.50
CA GLY A 66 -13.75 8.03 -6.73
C GLY A 66 -12.59 8.42 -5.85
N GLU A 67 -12.64 9.63 -5.34
CA GLU A 67 -11.60 10.10 -4.46
C GLU A 67 -11.64 9.36 -3.14
N CYS A 68 -10.50 9.26 -2.49
CA CYS A 68 -10.46 8.65 -1.18
C CYS A 68 -11.30 9.48 -0.23
N LYS A 69 -11.99 8.82 0.68
CA LYS A 69 -12.78 9.55 1.63
C LYS A 69 -11.94 9.88 2.79
N VAL A 70 -12.19 11.02 3.34
CA VAL A 70 -11.46 11.42 4.46
C VAL A 70 -12.25 11.16 5.62
N ASN A 71 -11.76 10.64 6.62
CA ASN A 71 -12.57 10.44 7.74
C ASN A 71 -12.16 11.15 8.85
#